data_ca416be9b04c577cccd002232c87adf4
#
_entry.id   ca416be9b04c577cccd002232c87adf4
#
_cell.length_a   1.000
_cell.length_b   1.000
_cell.length_c   1.000
_cell.angle_alpha   90.00
_cell.angle_beta   90.00
_cell.angle_gamma   90.00
#
_symmetry.space_group_name_H-M   'P 1'
#
loop_
_entity.id
_entity.type
_entity.pdbx_description
1 polymer ?
#
loop_
_entity_poly.entity_id
_entity_poly.type
_entity_poly.pdbx_seq_one_letter_code
_entity_poly.pdbx_strand_id
1 'polypeptide(L)'
;RRQRQMCIRDRPWGTWSMNEDPDNPEAGWIIDGLQTARRLFLQHFTSLSVIHNYKEKNTKDKYSMMYWKETPVSTEFLRENKMPVSDGYFIRKDGSVAERNVFDYIRDHLGYRIELQEMTAPAVLLAGQANPVEISLINRGFSTLFNEHPVYLVLIDESGKVCHVALTDANVNDWQPYETGDSSCTPLLHTISTDLQIPLGLAKGMYSLGLWIPDGSARLQYDNRFAIRCANGDTQWWVSPDGKYGVNILMNKISVK
;
A
#
# COMPACT_ATOMS: atom_id res chain seq x y z
N ARG A 1 -9.38 -5.54 -16.02
CA ARG A 1 -7.93 -5.62 -16.36
C ARG A 1 -7.33 -6.84 -15.70
N ARG A 2 -6.62 -7.71 -16.45
CA ARG A 2 -5.98 -8.91 -15.86
C ARG A 2 -4.75 -8.48 -15.09
N GLN A 3 -4.60 -8.99 -13.86
CA GLN A 3 -3.39 -8.89 -13.07
C GLN A 3 -2.20 -9.40 -13.90
N ARG A 4 -1.19 -8.57 -14.09
CA ARG A 4 0.03 -8.98 -14.78
C ARG A 4 0.98 -9.59 -13.75
N GLN A 5 1.08 -10.91 -13.78
CA GLN A 5 2.11 -11.63 -13.06
C GLN A 5 3.29 -11.84 -14.00
N MET A 6 4.46 -11.43 -13.61
CA MET A 6 5.67 -11.64 -14.38
C MET A 6 6.41 -12.86 -13.87
N CYS A 7 6.49 -13.87 -14.73
CA CYS A 7 7.36 -15.01 -14.54
C CYS A 7 8.68 -14.75 -15.27
N ILE A 8 9.78 -14.79 -14.54
CA ILE A 8 11.14 -14.50 -15.06
C ILE A 8 11.59 -15.47 -16.16
N ARG A 9 10.84 -16.53 -16.41
CA ARG A 9 11.30 -17.69 -17.16
C ARG A 9 11.36 -17.55 -18.68
N ASP A 10 10.61 -16.67 -19.31
CA ASP A 10 10.30 -16.85 -20.71
C ASP A 10 10.92 -15.88 -21.69
N ARG A 11 11.67 -14.90 -21.25
CA ARG A 11 12.49 -14.08 -22.16
C ARG A 11 13.55 -13.25 -21.43
N PRO A 12 14.59 -12.90 -22.14
CA PRO A 12 15.69 -12.18 -21.53
C PRO A 12 15.17 -10.89 -20.90
N TRP A 13 15.23 -10.84 -19.62
CA TRP A 13 15.02 -9.67 -18.76
C TRP A 13 15.74 -8.46 -19.30
N GLY A 14 16.75 -8.76 -20.03
CA GLY A 14 17.55 -7.88 -20.76
C GLY A 14 16.84 -6.84 -21.60
N THR A 15 15.73 -7.16 -22.21
CA THR A 15 15.00 -6.19 -23.03
C THR A 15 14.33 -5.07 -22.22
N TRP A 16 14.28 -5.20 -20.89
CA TRP A 16 13.56 -4.26 -20.06
C TRP A 16 14.44 -3.35 -19.21
N SER A 17 15.62 -3.82 -18.85
CA SER A 17 16.49 -3.13 -17.93
C SER A 17 17.97 -3.39 -18.19
N MET A 18 18.32 -3.60 -19.47
CA MET A 18 19.68 -3.93 -19.83
C MET A 18 20.56 -2.70 -19.92
N ASN A 19 21.71 -2.81 -19.27
CA ASN A 19 22.90 -2.10 -19.68
C ASN A 19 23.85 -3.13 -20.29
N GLU A 20 24.43 -2.82 -21.42
CA GLU A 20 25.52 -3.61 -21.96
C GLU A 20 26.69 -3.58 -20.97
N ASP A 21 27.25 -4.74 -20.67
CA ASP A 21 28.49 -4.81 -19.91
C ASP A 21 29.65 -4.55 -20.88
N PRO A 22 30.32 -3.39 -20.83
CA PRO A 22 31.39 -3.07 -21.76
C PRO A 22 32.60 -4.01 -21.62
N ASP A 23 32.72 -4.67 -20.47
CA ASP A 23 33.84 -5.59 -20.16
C ASP A 23 33.51 -7.04 -20.57
N ASN A 24 32.26 -7.36 -20.87
CA ASN A 24 31.85 -8.68 -21.30
C ASN A 24 30.67 -8.63 -22.30
N PRO A 25 30.94 -8.31 -23.56
CA PRO A 25 29.92 -8.22 -24.59
C PRO A 25 29.19 -9.55 -24.89
N GLU A 26 29.77 -10.69 -24.55
CA GLU A 26 29.11 -12.00 -24.71
C GLU A 26 28.14 -12.32 -23.55
N ALA A 27 28.37 -11.78 -22.39
CA ALA A 27 27.48 -11.94 -21.25
C ALA A 27 26.23 -11.06 -21.37
N GLY A 28 26.27 -10.03 -22.15
CA GLY A 28 25.23 -9.20 -22.77
C GLY A 28 24.21 -8.51 -21.89
N TRP A 29 24.07 -8.81 -20.58
CA TRP A 29 22.79 -8.50 -19.97
C TRP A 29 22.88 -8.35 -18.44
N ILE A 30 23.11 -7.12 -18.01
CA ILE A 30 22.98 -6.75 -16.60
C ILE A 30 21.53 -6.44 -16.32
N ILE A 31 20.93 -7.03 -15.31
CA ILE A 31 19.59 -6.66 -14.84
C ILE A 31 19.73 -5.42 -13.94
N ASP A 32 19.56 -4.25 -14.55
CA ASP A 32 19.56 -2.99 -13.82
C ASP A 32 18.34 -2.90 -12.91
N GLY A 33 18.58 -2.94 -11.61
CA GLY A 33 17.52 -2.91 -10.61
C GLY A 33 16.75 -1.59 -10.58
N LEU A 34 17.41 -0.46 -10.81
CA LEU A 34 16.78 0.86 -10.82
C LEU A 34 15.85 1.01 -12.05
N GLN A 35 16.31 0.61 -13.22
CA GLN A 35 15.48 0.60 -14.42
C GLN A 35 14.33 -0.41 -14.31
N THR A 36 14.57 -1.55 -13.69
CA THR A 36 13.53 -2.54 -13.41
C THR A 36 12.48 -1.95 -12.49
N ALA A 37 12.85 -1.33 -11.38
CA ALA A 37 11.92 -0.70 -10.46
C ALA A 37 11.05 0.34 -11.17
N ARG A 38 11.66 1.20 -12.00
CA ARG A 38 10.92 2.18 -12.80
C ARG A 38 9.92 1.53 -13.76
N ARG A 39 10.30 0.45 -14.45
CA ARG A 39 9.40 -0.25 -15.37
C ARG A 39 8.27 -0.98 -14.65
N LEU A 40 8.53 -1.59 -13.51
CA LEU A 40 7.51 -2.21 -12.67
C LEU A 40 6.46 -1.19 -12.24
N PHE A 41 6.91 0.02 -11.88
CA PHE A 41 6.03 1.13 -11.56
C PHE A 41 5.19 1.58 -12.76
N LEU A 42 5.84 1.95 -13.89
CA LEU A 42 5.15 2.44 -15.08
C LEU A 42 4.17 1.43 -15.70
N GLN A 43 4.35 0.14 -15.44
CA GLN A 43 3.50 -0.92 -15.96
C GLN A 43 2.54 -1.50 -14.91
N HIS A 44 2.46 -0.90 -13.73
CA HIS A 44 1.54 -1.29 -12.65
C HIS A 44 1.67 -2.76 -12.22
N PHE A 45 2.89 -3.23 -11.96
CA PHE A 45 3.11 -4.59 -11.53
C PHE A 45 2.68 -4.80 -10.08
N THR A 46 2.04 -5.95 -9.83
CA THR A 46 1.56 -6.35 -8.50
C THR A 46 2.39 -7.45 -7.86
N SER A 47 3.14 -8.19 -8.66
CA SER A 47 3.94 -9.31 -8.17
C SER A 47 5.17 -9.52 -9.05
N LEU A 48 6.23 -10.03 -8.44
CA LEU A 48 7.49 -10.36 -9.08
C LEU A 48 7.97 -11.71 -8.55
N SER A 49 8.23 -12.68 -9.46
CA SER A 49 8.83 -13.94 -9.06
C SER A 49 10.33 -13.81 -8.90
N VAL A 50 10.86 -14.23 -7.77
CA VAL A 50 12.30 -14.22 -7.47
C VAL A 50 12.96 -15.58 -7.67
N ILE A 51 12.18 -16.63 -7.94
CA ILE A 51 12.64 -18.03 -7.88
C ILE A 51 13.74 -18.33 -8.91
N HIS A 52 13.64 -17.75 -10.11
CA HIS A 52 14.53 -18.10 -11.22
C HIS A 52 15.76 -17.20 -11.37
N ASN A 53 15.83 -16.11 -10.62
CA ASN A 53 16.93 -15.16 -10.73
C ASN A 53 17.36 -14.57 -9.37
N TYR A 54 17.03 -15.23 -8.28
CA TYR A 54 17.43 -14.72 -6.96
C TYR A 54 18.91 -14.90 -6.71
N LYS A 55 19.46 -16.03 -7.13
CA LYS A 55 20.89 -16.35 -6.99
C LYS A 55 21.32 -17.20 -8.18
N GLU A 56 21.88 -16.55 -9.18
CA GLU A 56 22.40 -17.24 -10.36
C GLU A 56 23.79 -17.84 -10.08
N LYS A 57 24.12 -18.95 -10.76
CA LYS A 57 25.44 -19.56 -10.68
C LYS A 57 26.47 -18.66 -11.37
N ASN A 58 27.65 -18.55 -10.80
CA ASN A 58 28.81 -17.84 -11.35
C ASN A 58 28.62 -16.35 -11.60
N THR A 59 27.61 -15.77 -11.04
CA THR A 59 27.45 -14.35 -11.19
C THR A 59 28.38 -13.65 -10.22
N LYS A 60 29.20 -12.82 -10.75
CA LYS A 60 29.63 -11.64 -10.05
C LYS A 60 28.40 -10.75 -9.89
N ASP A 61 27.34 -11.35 -9.49
CA ASP A 61 26.07 -10.87 -8.93
C ASP A 61 25.27 -9.84 -9.74
N LYS A 62 25.82 -9.26 -10.82
CA LYS A 62 25.13 -8.26 -11.65
C LYS A 62 23.92 -8.81 -12.42
N TYR A 63 23.85 -10.12 -12.64
CA TYR A 63 22.76 -10.80 -13.34
C TYR A 63 21.69 -11.36 -12.41
N SER A 64 21.85 -11.15 -11.11
CA SER A 64 20.99 -11.73 -10.10
C SER A 64 20.28 -10.63 -9.31
N MET A 65 19.05 -10.92 -8.85
CA MET A 65 18.34 -10.02 -7.94
C MET A 65 19.07 -9.81 -6.61
N MET A 66 20.08 -10.64 -6.28
CA MET A 66 20.95 -10.40 -5.14
C MET A 66 21.73 -9.11 -5.27
N TYR A 67 22.13 -8.75 -6.48
CA TYR A 67 22.81 -7.48 -6.75
C TYR A 67 21.94 -6.27 -6.40
N TRP A 68 20.62 -6.38 -6.52
CA TRP A 68 19.71 -5.31 -6.12
C TRP A 68 19.74 -5.00 -4.63
N LYS A 69 20.18 -5.96 -3.80
CA LYS A 69 20.39 -5.74 -2.35
C LYS A 69 21.65 -4.90 -2.06
N GLU A 70 22.58 -4.88 -2.98
CA GLU A 70 23.82 -4.10 -2.90
C GLU A 70 23.70 -2.77 -3.64
N THR A 71 22.67 -2.62 -4.47
CA THR A 71 22.43 -1.39 -5.24
C THR A 71 21.62 -0.40 -4.40
N PRO A 72 22.23 0.72 -3.96
CA PRO A 72 21.50 1.72 -3.17
C PRO A 72 20.44 2.42 -4.00
N VAL A 73 19.38 2.85 -3.34
CA VAL A 73 18.39 3.76 -3.90
C VAL A 73 18.34 5.03 -3.07
N SER A 74 18.32 6.20 -3.74
CA SER A 74 18.25 7.49 -3.07
C SER A 74 16.94 8.21 -3.36
N THR A 75 16.59 9.16 -2.48
CA THR A 75 15.43 10.02 -2.69
C THR A 75 15.56 10.84 -3.97
N GLU A 76 16.76 11.31 -4.30
CA GLU A 76 17.06 12.08 -5.51
C GLU A 76 16.74 11.25 -6.75
N PHE A 77 17.24 10.01 -6.83
CA PHE A 77 16.95 9.12 -7.95
C PHE A 77 15.44 8.90 -8.12
N LEU A 78 14.72 8.64 -7.02
CA LEU A 78 13.28 8.41 -7.08
C LEU A 78 12.53 9.65 -7.59
N ARG A 79 12.87 10.83 -7.12
CA ARG A 79 12.27 12.11 -7.57
C ARG A 79 12.56 12.41 -9.03
N GLU A 80 13.81 12.28 -9.46
CA GLU A 80 14.22 12.49 -10.85
C GLU A 80 13.49 11.57 -11.83
N ASN A 81 13.26 10.33 -11.41
CA ASN A 81 12.54 9.32 -12.20
C ASN A 81 11.03 9.30 -11.92
N LYS A 82 10.52 10.26 -11.13
CA LYS A 82 9.08 10.39 -10.81
C LYS A 82 8.48 9.12 -10.20
N MET A 83 9.27 8.44 -9.40
CA MET A 83 8.87 7.20 -8.74
C MET A 83 8.27 7.49 -7.35
N PRO A 84 7.33 6.67 -6.88
CA PRO A 84 6.67 6.91 -5.60
C PRO A 84 7.65 6.84 -4.44
N VAL A 85 7.55 7.79 -3.53
CA VAL A 85 8.34 7.83 -2.29
C VAL A 85 7.54 8.50 -1.19
N SER A 86 7.43 7.83 -0.04
CA SER A 86 6.85 8.41 1.17
C SER A 86 7.87 9.30 1.87
N ASP A 87 7.45 10.37 2.50
CA ASP A 87 8.34 11.31 3.20
C ASP A 87 9.17 10.64 4.29
N GLY A 88 8.60 9.66 5.00
CA GLY A 88 9.28 8.88 6.03
C GLY A 88 10.04 7.65 5.54
N TYR A 89 10.09 7.35 4.24
CA TYR A 89 10.64 6.08 3.75
C TYR A 89 12.12 5.89 4.07
N PHE A 90 12.90 6.96 4.05
CA PHE A 90 14.33 6.98 4.37
C PHE A 90 14.63 7.39 5.81
N ILE A 91 13.62 7.39 6.69
CA ILE A 91 13.77 7.78 8.10
C ILE A 91 13.40 6.58 8.99
N ARG A 92 14.27 6.24 9.94
CA ARG A 92 13.97 5.24 10.98
C ARG A 92 13.12 5.85 12.09
N LYS A 93 12.55 5.00 12.93
CA LYS A 93 11.74 5.45 14.08
C LYS A 93 12.50 6.33 15.08
N ASP A 94 13.81 6.22 15.13
CA ASP A 94 14.70 7.06 15.96
C ASP A 94 15.12 8.37 15.28
N GLY A 95 14.58 8.65 14.08
CA GLY A 95 14.91 9.84 13.29
C GLY A 95 16.20 9.72 12.46
N SER A 96 16.94 8.63 12.56
CA SER A 96 18.14 8.42 11.74
C SER A 96 17.81 8.04 10.30
N VAL A 97 18.78 8.28 9.39
CA VAL A 97 18.62 7.91 7.98
C VAL A 97 18.60 6.39 7.82
N ALA A 98 17.61 5.88 7.12
CA ALA A 98 17.52 4.49 6.70
C ALA A 98 18.13 4.33 5.31
N GLU A 99 19.22 3.59 5.19
CA GLU A 99 19.70 3.16 3.89
C GLU A 99 18.70 2.17 3.28
N ARG A 100 18.40 2.36 2.00
CA ARG A 100 17.51 1.51 1.23
C ARG A 100 18.21 1.02 -0.02
N ASN A 101 17.93 -0.21 -0.40
CA ASN A 101 18.41 -0.80 -1.64
C ASN A 101 17.25 -1.04 -2.61
N VAL A 102 17.57 -1.31 -3.86
CA VAL A 102 16.56 -1.49 -4.91
C VAL A 102 15.65 -2.69 -4.64
N PHE A 103 16.18 -3.79 -4.09
CA PHE A 103 15.38 -4.96 -3.78
C PHE A 103 14.30 -4.65 -2.75
N ASP A 104 14.68 -3.97 -1.67
CA ASP A 104 13.76 -3.55 -0.62
C ASP A 104 12.75 -2.53 -1.15
N TYR A 105 13.20 -1.56 -1.95
CA TYR A 105 12.30 -0.59 -2.56
C TYR A 105 11.23 -1.25 -3.44
N ILE A 106 11.63 -2.19 -4.33
CA ILE A 106 10.67 -2.93 -5.15
C ILE A 106 9.71 -3.73 -4.26
N ARG A 107 10.22 -4.47 -3.28
CA ARG A 107 9.39 -5.25 -2.35
C ARG A 107 8.35 -4.39 -1.63
N ASP A 108 8.76 -3.21 -1.18
CA ASP A 108 7.95 -2.34 -0.35
C ASP A 108 6.88 -1.56 -1.15
N HIS A 109 7.05 -1.44 -2.48
CA HIS A 109 6.15 -0.69 -3.34
C HIS A 109 5.44 -1.55 -4.40
N LEU A 110 5.80 -2.81 -4.55
CA LEU A 110 5.16 -3.71 -5.50
C LEU A 110 3.69 -3.96 -5.11
N GLY A 111 2.79 -3.78 -6.07
CA GLY A 111 1.36 -3.76 -5.80
C GLY A 111 0.90 -2.41 -5.26
N TYR A 112 0.05 -2.41 -4.25
CA TYR A 112 -0.47 -1.20 -3.63
C TYR A 112 0.27 -0.86 -2.33
N ARG A 113 0.29 0.44 -1.98
CA ARG A 113 0.81 0.96 -0.72
C ARG A 113 -0.03 2.17 -0.31
N ILE A 114 -1.08 1.92 0.45
CA ILE A 114 -2.06 2.95 0.83
C ILE A 114 -1.55 3.74 2.04
N GLU A 115 -1.48 5.05 1.90
CA GLU A 115 -1.11 5.99 2.97
C GLU A 115 -2.26 6.96 3.22
N LEU A 116 -2.73 7.00 4.45
CA LEU A 116 -3.70 7.99 4.91
C LEU A 116 -3.02 9.36 4.98
N GLN A 117 -3.69 10.40 4.51
CA GLN A 117 -3.18 11.77 4.52
C GLN A 117 -3.86 12.61 5.57
N GLU A 118 -5.18 12.66 5.52
CA GLU A 118 -5.99 13.48 6.42
C GLU A 118 -7.31 12.79 6.71
N MET A 119 -7.89 13.09 7.86
CA MET A 119 -9.24 12.67 8.20
C MET A 119 -9.98 13.79 8.90
N THR A 120 -11.21 14.04 8.46
CA THR A 120 -12.14 14.98 9.06
C THR A 120 -13.39 14.22 9.53
N ALA A 121 -13.76 14.41 10.78
CA ALA A 121 -15.00 13.89 11.35
C ALA A 121 -15.51 14.84 12.45
N PRO A 122 -16.81 14.83 12.76
CA PRO A 122 -17.34 15.56 13.90
C PRO A 122 -16.73 15.07 15.22
N ALA A 123 -16.43 15.98 16.14
CA ALA A 123 -15.93 15.61 17.48
C ALA A 123 -16.94 14.77 18.29
N VAL A 124 -18.22 14.86 17.94
CA VAL A 124 -19.33 14.11 18.53
C VAL A 124 -20.19 13.54 17.42
N LEU A 125 -20.38 12.23 17.43
CA LEU A 125 -21.31 11.53 16.55
C LEU A 125 -22.71 11.53 17.18
N LEU A 126 -23.72 11.88 16.38
CA LEU A 126 -25.12 11.95 16.81
C LEU A 126 -25.88 10.73 16.32
N ALA A 127 -26.47 9.97 17.24
CA ALA A 127 -27.31 8.84 16.90
C ALA A 127 -28.57 9.30 16.15
N GLY A 128 -28.94 8.54 15.11
CA GLY A 128 -30.08 8.85 14.24
C GLY A 128 -29.86 10.02 13.26
N GLN A 129 -28.64 10.55 13.17
CA GLN A 129 -28.29 11.64 12.26
C GLN A 129 -27.14 11.21 11.32
N ALA A 130 -26.99 11.93 10.22
CA ALA A 130 -25.84 11.85 9.35
C ALA A 130 -24.64 12.53 10.00
N ASN A 131 -23.52 11.84 10.08
CA ASN A 131 -22.26 12.34 10.60
C ASN A 131 -21.23 12.32 9.48
N PRO A 132 -20.91 13.47 8.85
CA PRO A 132 -20.00 13.51 7.72
C PRO A 132 -18.58 13.10 8.13
N VAL A 133 -18.01 12.14 7.43
CA VAL A 133 -16.63 11.70 7.60
C VAL A 133 -15.95 11.76 6.25
N GLU A 134 -14.79 12.38 6.21
CA GLU A 134 -13.95 12.46 5.03
C GLU A 134 -12.54 11.95 5.36
N ILE A 135 -12.02 11.08 4.50
CA ILE A 135 -10.68 10.50 4.64
C ILE A 135 -9.97 10.65 3.30
N SER A 136 -8.83 11.30 3.29
CA SER A 136 -7.98 11.37 2.13
C SER A 136 -6.81 10.38 2.23
N LEU A 137 -6.43 9.81 1.09
CA LEU A 137 -5.36 8.83 0.99
C LEU A 137 -4.61 8.94 -0.34
N ILE A 138 -3.40 8.43 -0.36
CA ILE A 138 -2.57 8.29 -1.56
C ILE A 138 -2.11 6.83 -1.67
N ASN A 139 -2.09 6.32 -2.89
CA ASN A 139 -1.47 5.04 -3.17
C ASN A 139 -0.02 5.25 -3.65
N ARG A 140 0.95 4.95 -2.79
CA ARG A 140 2.39 5.02 -3.10
C ARG A 140 2.94 3.75 -3.71
N GLY A 141 2.11 2.75 -3.99
CA GLY A 141 2.50 1.51 -4.63
C GLY A 141 2.69 1.66 -6.14
N PHE A 142 3.10 0.58 -6.79
CA PHE A 142 3.24 0.54 -8.25
C PHE A 142 1.92 0.30 -8.97
N SER A 143 0.91 -0.21 -8.26
CA SER A 143 -0.37 -0.58 -8.84
C SER A 143 -1.52 -0.33 -7.88
N THR A 144 -2.74 -0.43 -8.37
CA THR A 144 -3.94 -0.42 -7.53
C THR A 144 -4.29 -1.83 -7.05
N LEU A 145 -5.31 -1.92 -6.20
CA LEU A 145 -5.96 -3.18 -5.84
C LEU A 145 -6.81 -3.68 -7.01
N PHE A 146 -6.77 -5.00 -7.28
CA PHE A 146 -7.55 -5.63 -8.34
C PHE A 146 -8.69 -6.49 -7.79
N ASN A 147 -8.52 -7.02 -6.59
CA ASN A 147 -9.57 -7.75 -5.91
C ASN A 147 -10.54 -6.78 -5.23
N GLU A 148 -11.75 -7.22 -5.05
CA GLU A 148 -12.75 -6.48 -4.29
C GLU A 148 -12.36 -6.45 -2.81
N HIS A 149 -12.33 -5.25 -2.24
CA HIS A 149 -12.18 -5.02 -0.82
C HIS A 149 -13.21 -3.96 -0.41
N PRO A 150 -14.30 -4.36 0.23
CA PRO A 150 -15.25 -3.38 0.74
C PRO A 150 -14.59 -2.50 1.81
N VAL A 151 -14.98 -1.25 1.85
CA VAL A 151 -14.40 -0.25 2.75
C VAL A 151 -15.42 0.12 3.80
N TYR A 152 -15.11 -0.13 5.07
CA TYR A 152 -15.99 0.13 6.19
C TYR A 152 -15.40 1.13 7.17
N LEU A 153 -16.27 1.96 7.76
CA LEU A 153 -16.03 2.63 9.02
C LEU A 153 -16.54 1.75 10.16
N VAL A 154 -15.76 1.66 11.22
CA VAL A 154 -16.12 0.85 12.39
C VAL A 154 -16.00 1.65 13.68
N LEU A 155 -16.93 1.43 14.61
CA LEU A 155 -16.85 1.95 15.97
C LEU A 155 -16.50 0.81 16.92
N ILE A 156 -15.45 1.02 17.69
CA ILE A 156 -14.93 0.06 18.68
C ILE A 156 -15.08 0.70 20.06
N ASP A 157 -15.75 0.02 20.99
CA ASP A 157 -15.92 0.50 22.34
C ASP A 157 -14.65 0.35 23.20
N GLU A 158 -14.67 0.88 24.42
CA GLU A 158 -13.55 0.80 25.35
C GLU A 158 -13.19 -0.63 25.79
N SER A 159 -14.12 -1.58 25.62
CA SER A 159 -13.85 -3.01 25.88
C SER A 159 -13.13 -3.71 24.71
N GLY A 160 -12.97 -3.04 23.58
CA GLY A 160 -12.43 -3.60 22.36
C GLY A 160 -13.44 -4.43 21.56
N LYS A 161 -14.74 -4.13 21.69
CA LYS A 161 -15.79 -4.74 20.90
C LYS A 161 -16.15 -3.83 19.72
N VAL A 162 -16.24 -4.41 18.52
CA VAL A 162 -16.83 -3.73 17.37
C VAL A 162 -18.34 -3.61 17.58
N CYS A 163 -18.83 -2.39 17.74
CA CYS A 163 -20.22 -2.08 18.06
C CYS A 163 -21.04 -1.59 16.87
N HIS A 164 -20.36 -1.05 15.85
CA HIS A 164 -21.00 -0.61 14.63
C HIS A 164 -20.07 -0.76 13.44
N VAL A 165 -20.61 -1.16 12.29
CA VAL A 165 -19.90 -1.32 11.02
C VAL A 165 -20.76 -0.68 9.93
N ALA A 166 -20.23 0.33 9.26
CA ALA A 166 -20.89 1.05 8.19
C ALA A 166 -20.10 0.91 6.88
N LEU A 167 -20.71 0.37 5.84
CA LEU A 167 -20.13 0.32 4.49
C LEU A 167 -20.08 1.73 3.91
N THR A 168 -18.99 2.06 3.23
CA THR A 168 -18.86 3.27 2.42
C THR A 168 -19.06 2.96 0.94
N ASP A 169 -19.18 3.98 0.12
CA ASP A 169 -19.26 3.84 -1.35
C ASP A 169 -17.89 3.80 -2.03
N ALA A 170 -16.81 3.76 -1.25
CA ALA A 170 -15.45 3.78 -1.78
C ALA A 170 -15.12 2.49 -2.52
N ASN A 171 -14.54 2.64 -3.70
CA ASN A 171 -14.05 1.54 -4.52
C ASN A 171 -12.52 1.52 -4.54
N VAL A 172 -11.92 0.54 -3.91
CA VAL A 172 -10.45 0.41 -3.83
C VAL A 172 -9.76 0.25 -5.19
N ASN A 173 -10.48 -0.21 -6.22
CA ASN A 173 -9.92 -0.36 -7.56
C ASN A 173 -9.63 1.00 -8.22
N ASP A 174 -10.27 2.07 -7.76
CA ASP A 174 -10.07 3.43 -8.25
C ASP A 174 -8.85 4.11 -7.63
N TRP A 175 -8.24 3.53 -6.61
CA TRP A 175 -7.07 4.10 -5.92
C TRP A 175 -5.79 3.89 -6.72
N GLN A 176 -5.74 4.51 -7.91
CA GLN A 176 -4.58 4.48 -8.78
C GLN A 176 -3.42 5.29 -8.17
N PRO A 177 -2.15 4.89 -8.39
CA PRO A 177 -1.00 5.65 -7.91
C PRO A 177 -0.85 7.00 -8.63
N TYR A 178 -1.24 7.08 -9.91
CA TYR A 178 -1.22 8.29 -10.75
C TYR A 178 -2.21 8.12 -11.91
N GLU A 179 -2.57 9.22 -12.57
CA GLU A 179 -3.49 9.21 -13.69
C GLU A 179 -2.90 8.47 -14.90
N THR A 180 -3.70 7.61 -15.51
CA THR A 180 -3.28 6.84 -16.68
C THR A 180 -2.90 7.79 -17.84
N GLY A 181 -1.67 7.71 -18.31
CA GLY A 181 -1.14 8.58 -19.37
C GLY A 181 -0.49 9.87 -18.87
N ASP A 182 -0.54 10.17 -17.58
CA ASP A 182 0.23 11.27 -17.01
C ASP A 182 1.73 10.91 -16.98
N SER A 183 2.50 11.57 -17.83
CA SER A 183 3.96 11.40 -17.89
C SER A 183 4.69 12.00 -16.68
N SER A 184 4.01 12.85 -15.89
CA SER A 184 4.56 13.40 -14.65
C SER A 184 4.48 12.39 -13.50
N CYS A 185 3.61 11.39 -13.61
CA CYS A 185 3.32 10.41 -12.56
C CYS A 185 2.94 11.10 -11.22
N THR A 186 2.18 12.18 -11.32
CA THR A 186 1.76 12.94 -10.12
C THR A 186 0.88 12.06 -9.24
N PRO A 187 1.21 11.88 -7.95
CA PRO A 187 0.41 11.08 -7.04
C PRO A 187 -1.04 11.59 -6.96
N LEU A 188 -2.00 10.68 -7.06
CA LEU A 188 -3.42 11.00 -6.93
C LEU A 188 -3.84 11.01 -5.47
N LEU A 189 -4.54 12.07 -5.09
CA LEU A 189 -5.26 12.14 -3.83
C LEU A 189 -6.66 11.52 -4.04
N HIS A 190 -6.97 10.49 -3.27
CA HIS A 190 -8.27 9.85 -3.26
C HIS A 190 -9.01 10.22 -1.98
N THR A 191 -10.33 10.38 -2.09
CA THR A 191 -11.18 10.77 -0.96
C THR A 191 -12.29 9.76 -0.75
N ILE A 192 -12.46 9.32 0.49
CA ILE A 192 -13.62 8.58 0.97
C ILE A 192 -14.48 9.59 1.69
N SER A 193 -15.64 9.93 1.12
CA SER A 193 -16.64 10.82 1.74
C SER A 193 -17.87 10.01 2.05
N THR A 194 -18.33 10.01 3.29
CA THR A 194 -19.51 9.26 3.71
C THR A 194 -20.23 9.92 4.88
N ASP A 195 -21.53 9.77 4.92
CA ASP A 195 -22.36 10.13 6.06
C ASP A 195 -22.50 8.91 6.98
N LEU A 196 -21.69 8.85 8.03
CA LEU A 196 -21.71 7.75 8.99
C LEU A 196 -23.02 7.77 9.78
N GLN A 197 -23.88 6.81 9.48
CA GLN A 197 -25.18 6.65 10.14
C GLN A 197 -25.01 5.89 11.44
N ILE A 198 -25.29 6.53 12.56
CA ILE A 198 -25.21 5.89 13.89
C ILE A 198 -26.60 5.41 14.29
N PRO A 199 -26.81 4.10 14.55
CA PRO A 199 -28.10 3.58 14.99
C PRO A 199 -28.54 4.21 16.30
N LEU A 200 -29.82 4.52 16.43
CA LEU A 200 -30.43 5.05 17.67
C LEU A 200 -30.22 4.13 18.89
N GLY A 201 -30.06 2.83 18.65
CA GLY A 201 -29.82 1.83 19.71
C GLY A 201 -28.35 1.68 20.12
N LEU A 202 -27.41 2.40 19.49
CA LEU A 202 -26.00 2.36 19.93
C LEU A 202 -25.86 3.07 21.28
N ALA A 203 -25.16 2.43 22.21
CA ALA A 203 -24.96 3.02 23.53
C ALA A 203 -24.18 4.34 23.44
N LYS A 204 -24.61 5.33 24.22
CA LYS A 204 -23.85 6.59 24.37
C LYS A 204 -22.52 6.32 25.08
N GLY A 205 -21.46 6.94 24.62
CA GLY A 205 -20.13 6.70 25.22
C GLY A 205 -18.98 7.12 24.33
N MET A 206 -17.79 6.65 24.70
CA MET A 206 -16.57 6.88 23.94
C MET A 206 -16.23 5.67 23.09
N TYR A 207 -15.81 5.92 21.88
CA TYR A 207 -15.45 4.90 20.89
C TYR A 207 -14.14 5.25 20.21
N SER A 208 -13.50 4.27 19.61
CA SER A 208 -12.49 4.48 18.58
C SER A 208 -13.16 4.36 17.20
N LEU A 209 -12.88 5.32 16.31
CA LEU A 209 -13.28 5.26 14.91
C LEU A 209 -12.15 4.64 14.10
N GLY A 210 -12.45 3.64 13.28
CA GLY A 210 -11.46 2.96 12.47
C GLY A 210 -11.90 2.71 11.03
N LEU A 211 -10.91 2.50 10.17
CA LEU A 211 -11.06 2.11 8.77
C LEU A 211 -10.75 0.62 8.65
N TRP A 212 -11.74 -0.17 8.24
CA TRP A 212 -11.64 -1.60 8.02
C TRP A 212 -11.83 -1.92 6.55
N ILE A 213 -10.82 -2.52 5.92
CA ILE A 213 -10.79 -2.87 4.50
C ILE A 213 -10.49 -4.36 4.39
N PRO A 214 -11.48 -5.24 4.61
CA PRO A 214 -11.31 -6.69 4.53
C PRO A 214 -11.21 -7.18 3.10
N ASP A 215 -10.87 -8.46 2.93
CA ASP A 215 -11.05 -9.16 1.65
C ASP A 215 -12.54 -9.25 1.28
N GLY A 216 -12.86 -9.11 0.00
CA GLY A 216 -14.25 -9.17 -0.50
C GLY A 216 -14.85 -10.57 -0.50
N SER A 217 -14.04 -11.62 -0.34
CA SER A 217 -14.52 -12.98 -0.24
C SER A 217 -15.18 -13.25 1.13
N ALA A 218 -16.41 -13.73 1.14
CA ALA A 218 -17.11 -14.09 2.38
C ALA A 218 -16.33 -15.06 3.28
N ARG A 219 -15.43 -15.86 2.71
CA ARG A 219 -14.60 -16.81 3.44
C ARG A 219 -13.45 -16.13 4.19
N LEU A 220 -12.93 -15.00 3.66
CA LEU A 220 -11.73 -14.32 4.16
C LEU A 220 -12.05 -12.99 4.83
N GLN A 221 -13.26 -12.47 4.64
CA GLN A 221 -13.69 -11.17 5.13
C GLN A 221 -13.44 -10.97 6.64
N TYR A 222 -13.71 -12.01 7.42
CA TYR A 222 -13.54 -11.99 8.89
C TYR A 222 -12.26 -12.69 9.35
N ASP A 223 -11.16 -12.48 8.61
CA ASP A 223 -9.82 -12.88 8.99
C ASP A 223 -8.89 -11.67 8.87
N ASN A 224 -8.43 -11.14 10.00
CA ASN A 224 -7.63 -9.91 10.05
C ASN A 224 -6.35 -9.97 9.19
N ARG A 225 -5.85 -11.17 8.87
CA ARG A 225 -4.65 -11.37 8.04
C ARG A 225 -4.86 -10.95 6.58
N PHE A 226 -6.11 -10.88 6.13
CA PHE A 226 -6.50 -10.46 4.78
C PHE A 226 -7.08 -9.04 4.74
N ALA A 227 -7.13 -8.37 5.87
CA ALA A 227 -7.49 -6.95 5.90
C ALA A 227 -6.30 -6.06 5.54
N ILE A 228 -6.57 -4.97 4.83
CA ILE A 228 -5.53 -4.03 4.38
C ILE A 228 -5.10 -3.15 5.54
N ARG A 229 -3.81 -3.18 5.83
CA ARG A 229 -3.15 -2.25 6.73
C ARG A 229 -2.56 -1.09 5.93
N CYS A 230 -2.87 0.14 6.34
CA CYS A 230 -2.27 1.34 5.76
C CYS A 230 -0.77 1.42 6.10
N ALA A 231 -0.01 2.04 5.19
CA ALA A 231 1.44 2.04 5.25
C ALA A 231 2.03 3.13 6.17
N ASN A 232 1.19 3.94 6.79
CA ASN A 232 1.61 4.97 7.75
C ASN A 232 2.26 4.33 8.97
N GLY A 233 3.43 4.83 9.36
CA GLY A 233 4.16 4.33 10.52
C GLY A 233 3.52 4.64 11.87
N ASP A 234 2.71 5.69 11.93
CA ASP A 234 2.01 6.22 13.10
C ASP A 234 0.55 5.74 13.20
N THR A 235 -0.03 5.18 12.14
CA THR A 235 -1.38 4.62 12.20
C THR A 235 -1.41 3.37 13.07
N GLN A 236 -2.20 3.41 14.15
CA GLN A 236 -2.39 2.26 15.01
C GLN A 236 -3.15 1.16 14.28
N TRP A 237 -2.53 -0.01 14.17
CA TRP A 237 -3.21 -1.23 13.74
C TRP A 237 -3.81 -1.96 14.93
N TRP A 238 -5.12 -2.14 14.91
CA TRP A 238 -5.85 -2.86 15.94
C TRP A 238 -6.41 -4.17 15.39
N VAL A 239 -6.32 -5.23 16.19
CA VAL A 239 -6.88 -6.55 15.87
C VAL A 239 -7.88 -6.92 16.95
N SER A 240 -9.07 -7.36 16.57
CA SER A 240 -10.09 -7.81 17.52
C SER A 240 -9.62 -9.04 18.29
N PRO A 241 -10.06 -9.25 19.55
CA PRO A 241 -9.66 -10.39 20.37
C PRO A 241 -9.97 -11.76 19.73
N ASP A 242 -11.00 -11.83 18.90
CA ASP A 242 -11.39 -13.03 18.18
C ASP A 242 -10.67 -13.19 16.82
N GLY A 243 -9.79 -12.27 16.46
CA GLY A 243 -9.00 -12.28 15.23
C GLY A 243 -9.78 -11.94 13.95
N LYS A 244 -11.05 -11.55 14.05
CA LYS A 244 -11.89 -11.30 12.86
C LYS A 244 -11.60 -9.96 12.19
N TYR A 245 -11.34 -8.92 12.96
CA TYR A 245 -11.17 -7.58 12.46
C TYR A 245 -9.72 -7.15 12.54
N GLY A 246 -9.18 -6.61 11.45
CA GLY A 246 -7.94 -5.88 11.39
C GLY A 246 -8.23 -4.46 10.94
N VAL A 247 -8.06 -3.49 11.81
CA VAL A 247 -8.58 -2.13 11.63
C VAL A 247 -7.46 -1.10 11.76
N ASN A 248 -7.43 -0.15 10.83
CA ASN A 248 -6.61 1.06 10.93
C ASN A 248 -7.35 2.06 11.81
N ILE A 249 -6.85 2.34 13.00
CA ILE A 249 -7.48 3.31 13.92
C ILE A 249 -7.21 4.71 13.40
N LEU A 250 -8.29 5.43 13.11
CA LEU A 250 -8.25 6.81 12.61
C LEU A 250 -8.31 7.81 13.75
N MET A 251 -9.18 7.54 14.73
CA MET A 251 -9.37 8.40 15.88
C MET A 251 -9.63 7.55 17.14
N ASN A 252 -8.86 7.80 18.17
CA ASN A 252 -9.12 7.28 19.50
C ASN A 252 -10.03 8.28 20.26
N LYS A 253 -11.09 7.86 20.91
CA LYS A 253 -11.98 8.69 21.72
C LYS A 253 -12.84 9.68 20.92
N ILE A 254 -13.76 9.15 20.12
CA ILE A 254 -14.89 9.91 19.57
C ILE A 254 -16.14 9.67 20.44
N SER A 255 -16.88 10.73 20.74
CA SER A 255 -18.08 10.62 21.58
C SER A 255 -19.31 10.30 20.75
N VAL A 256 -20.14 9.36 21.18
CA VAL A 256 -21.50 9.10 20.63
C VAL A 256 -22.55 9.59 21.62
N LYS A 257 -23.52 10.39 21.14
CA LYS A 257 -24.63 10.96 21.93
C LYS A 257 -26.01 10.65 21.35
#